data_fb46bccdf427c9b76bfaf5fe4f573c3f
#
_entry.id   fb46bccdf427c9b76bfaf5fe4f573c3f
#
_cell.length_a   1.000
_cell.length_b   1.000
_cell.length_c   1.000
_cell.angle_alpha   90.00
_cell.angle_beta   90.00
_cell.angle_gamma   90.00
#
_symmetry.space_group_name_H-M   'P 1'
#
loop_
_entity.id
_entity.type
_entity.pdbx_description
1 polymer ?
#
loop_
_entity_poly.entity_id
_entity_poly.type
_entity_poly.pdbx_seq_one_letter_code
_entity_poly.pdbx_strand_id
1 'polypeptide(L)'
;LLFEHSTRVFLWAALAGRHKGVQYHPELLYVASIFHDFGLTSAYRESHSRFEVDGANAARDFLRRHGVADAASERVWLAVALHTTNGISEHLSPIAALLAKAPA
;
A
#
# COMPACT_ATOMS: atom_id res chain seq x y z
N LEU A 1 16.14 3.25 -5.63
CA LEU A 1 15.73 4.28 -4.67
C LEU A 1 14.30 4.06 -4.19
N LEU A 2 13.34 4.01 -5.11
CA LEU A 2 11.95 3.76 -4.74
C LEU A 2 11.78 2.37 -4.14
N PHE A 3 12.39 1.36 -4.73
CA PHE A 3 12.33 0.00 -4.24
C PHE A 3 12.94 -0.11 -2.82
N GLU A 4 14.05 0.55 -2.60
CA GLU A 4 14.70 0.54 -1.28
C GLU A 4 13.83 1.21 -0.23
N HIS A 5 13.21 2.34 -0.58
CA HIS A 5 12.29 3.04 0.31
C HIS A 5 11.08 2.15 0.65
N SER A 6 10.49 1.52 -0.36
CA SER A 6 9.32 0.66 -0.17
C SER A 6 9.65 -0.56 0.70
N THR A 7 10.85 -1.12 0.54
CA THR A 7 11.30 -2.22 1.37
C THR A 7 11.44 -1.80 2.83
N ARG A 8 11.98 -0.61 3.09
CA ARG A 8 12.10 -0.09 4.45
C ARG A 8 10.71 0.14 5.06
N VAL A 9 9.79 0.68 4.29
CA VAL A 9 8.40 0.90 4.73
C VAL A 9 7.76 -0.44 5.11
N PHE A 10 7.93 -1.46 4.27
CA PHE A 10 7.39 -2.79 4.56
C PHE A 10 7.98 -3.36 5.86
N LEU A 11 9.30 -3.29 6.03
CA LEU A 11 9.96 -3.82 7.23
C LEU A 11 9.48 -3.09 8.48
N TRP A 12 9.38 -1.76 8.41
CA TRP A 12 8.88 -0.98 9.53
C TRP A 12 7.45 -1.36 9.88
N ALA A 13 6.57 -1.44 8.88
CA ALA A 13 5.17 -1.79 9.07
C ALA A 13 5.01 -3.21 9.64
N ALA A 14 5.82 -4.14 9.15
CA ALA A 14 5.79 -5.51 9.64
C ALA A 14 6.21 -5.60 11.12
N LEU A 15 7.24 -4.85 11.51
CA LEU A 15 7.67 -4.78 12.90
C LEU A 15 6.59 -4.14 13.79
N ALA A 16 5.99 -3.05 13.31
CA ALA A 16 4.93 -2.38 14.05
C ALA A 16 3.72 -3.29 14.24
N GLY A 17 3.35 -4.04 13.21
CA GLY A 17 2.25 -4.99 13.28
C GLY A 17 2.51 -6.10 14.28
N ARG A 18 3.72 -6.65 14.27
CA ARG A 18 4.13 -7.68 15.22
C ARG A 18 4.09 -7.15 16.65
N HIS A 19 4.63 -5.97 16.86
CA HIS A 19 4.70 -5.36 18.19
C HIS A 19 3.31 -5.10 18.76
N LYS A 20 2.36 -4.69 17.91
CA LYS A 20 0.98 -4.39 18.31
C LYS A 20 0.07 -5.61 18.29
N GLY A 21 0.55 -6.76 17.82
CA GLY A 21 -0.27 -7.95 17.70
C GLY A 21 -1.31 -7.88 16.60
N VAL A 22 -1.07 -7.07 15.57
CA VAL A 22 -2.01 -6.90 14.46
C VAL A 22 -1.94 -8.09 13.53
N GLN A 23 -3.10 -8.66 13.19
CA GLN A 23 -3.21 -9.74 12.22
C GLN A 23 -3.28 -9.16 10.80
N TYR A 24 -2.43 -9.64 9.91
CA TYR A 24 -2.42 -9.19 8.50
C TYR A 24 -1.75 -10.25 7.62
N HIS A 25 -1.95 -10.09 6.30
CA HIS A 25 -1.27 -10.93 5.30
C HIS A 25 0.04 -10.26 4.86
N PRO A 26 1.20 -10.85 5.17
CA PRO A 26 2.49 -10.21 4.85
C PRO A 26 2.68 -9.93 3.36
N GLU A 27 2.21 -10.84 2.49
CA GLU A 27 2.35 -10.65 1.05
C GLU A 27 1.57 -9.43 0.56
N LEU A 28 0.35 -9.22 1.08
CA LEU A 28 -0.47 -8.09 0.70
C LEU A 28 0.14 -6.78 1.22
N LEU A 29 0.68 -6.79 2.43
CA LEU A 29 1.38 -5.62 2.96
C LEU A 29 2.62 -5.31 2.12
N TYR A 30 3.35 -6.34 1.68
CA TYR A 30 4.53 -6.15 0.82
C TYR A 30 4.13 -5.48 -0.49
N VAL A 31 3.08 -5.97 -1.16
CA VAL A 31 2.60 -5.37 -2.41
C VAL A 31 2.15 -3.93 -2.17
N ALA A 32 1.39 -3.68 -1.12
CA ALA A 32 0.97 -2.32 -0.79
C ALA A 32 2.16 -1.39 -0.57
N SER A 33 3.19 -1.88 0.12
CA SER A 33 4.41 -1.10 0.38
C SER A 33 5.19 -0.78 -0.89
N ILE A 34 5.29 -1.75 -1.82
CA ILE A 34 5.97 -1.54 -3.09
C ILE A 34 5.25 -0.48 -3.92
N PHE A 35 3.92 -0.51 -3.96
CA PHE A 35 3.15 0.37 -4.83
C PHE A 35 2.73 1.69 -4.19
N HIS A 36 2.93 1.91 -2.89
CA HIS A 36 2.35 3.09 -2.23
C HIS A 36 2.83 4.43 -2.82
N ASP A 37 4.06 4.50 -3.31
CA ASP A 37 4.59 5.69 -3.98
C ASP A 37 4.79 5.48 -5.48
N PHE A 38 4.26 4.39 -6.04
CA PHE A 38 4.49 4.02 -7.44
C PHE A 38 3.98 5.08 -8.40
N GLY A 39 2.89 5.77 -8.05
CA GLY A 39 2.33 6.85 -8.86
C GLY A 39 3.24 8.07 -9.01
N LEU A 40 4.30 8.16 -8.20
CA LEU A 40 5.31 9.22 -8.32
C LEU A 40 6.36 8.92 -9.38
N THR A 41 6.37 7.72 -9.96
CA THR A 41 7.35 7.35 -10.98
C THR A 41 7.06 8.07 -12.30
N SER A 42 8.07 8.13 -13.17
CA SER A 42 7.97 8.80 -14.46
C SER A 42 6.90 8.18 -15.37
N ALA A 43 6.52 6.94 -15.15
CA ALA A 43 5.46 6.26 -15.90
C ALA A 43 4.11 6.99 -15.80
N TYR A 44 3.90 7.77 -14.73
CA TYR A 44 2.63 8.44 -14.45
C TYR A 44 2.70 9.96 -14.61
N ARG A 45 3.77 10.47 -15.24
CA ARG A 45 3.99 11.91 -15.40
C ARG A 45 2.82 12.62 -16.08
N GLU A 46 2.14 11.95 -17.02
CA GLU A 46 1.02 12.51 -17.77
C GLU A 46 -0.33 12.25 -17.12
N SER A 47 -0.36 11.57 -15.98
CA SER A 47 -1.62 11.26 -15.29
C SER A 47 -2.24 12.51 -14.70
N HIS A 48 -3.58 12.59 -14.77
CA HIS A 48 -4.36 13.65 -14.13
C HIS A 48 -4.92 13.21 -12.77
N SER A 49 -4.64 11.97 -12.34
CA SER A 49 -5.06 11.45 -11.05
C SER A 49 -4.00 11.75 -9.99
N ARG A 50 -4.41 11.70 -8.72
CA ARG A 50 -3.47 11.77 -7.62
C ARG A 50 -2.55 10.55 -7.68
N PHE A 51 -1.28 10.72 -7.22
CA PHE A 51 -0.32 9.62 -7.27
C PHE A 51 -0.77 8.42 -6.43
N GLU A 52 -1.51 8.67 -5.34
CA GLU A 52 -2.03 7.58 -4.50
C GLU A 52 -3.00 6.70 -5.27
N VAL A 53 -3.84 7.30 -6.11
CA VAL A 53 -4.79 6.55 -6.94
C VAL A 53 -4.06 5.78 -8.04
N ASP A 54 -3.07 6.40 -8.68
CA ASP A 54 -2.26 5.72 -9.70
C ASP A 54 -1.55 4.50 -9.11
N GLY A 55 -0.95 4.64 -7.93
CA GLY A 55 -0.31 3.54 -7.24
C GLY A 55 -1.29 2.45 -6.84
N ALA A 56 -2.48 2.85 -6.35
CA ALA A 56 -3.53 1.91 -5.97
C ALA A 56 -4.02 1.10 -7.17
N ASN A 57 -4.24 1.75 -8.31
CA ASN A 57 -4.66 1.08 -9.54
C ASN A 57 -3.60 0.08 -10.00
N ALA A 58 -2.32 0.46 -9.96
CA ALA A 58 -1.22 -0.40 -10.35
C ALA A 58 -1.14 -1.64 -9.44
N ALA A 59 -1.30 -1.45 -8.14
CA ALA A 59 -1.28 -2.55 -7.17
C ALA A 59 -2.44 -3.52 -7.41
N ARG A 60 -3.65 -2.99 -7.61
CA ARG A 60 -4.84 -3.81 -7.87
C ARG A 60 -4.68 -4.62 -9.14
N ASP A 61 -4.20 -4.00 -10.22
CA ASP A 61 -4.01 -4.67 -11.50
C ASP A 61 -2.96 -5.78 -11.37
N PHE A 62 -1.87 -5.51 -10.66
CA PHE A 62 -0.84 -6.51 -10.39
C PHE A 62 -1.44 -7.73 -9.67
N LEU A 63 -2.19 -7.49 -8.61
CA LEU A 63 -2.78 -8.56 -7.81
C LEU A 63 -3.78 -9.38 -8.62
N ARG A 64 -4.63 -8.73 -9.41
CA ARG A 64 -5.61 -9.41 -10.26
C ARG A 64 -4.92 -10.29 -11.32
N ARG A 65 -3.85 -9.80 -11.92
CA ARG A 65 -3.08 -10.59 -12.90
C ARG A 65 -2.44 -11.83 -12.28
N HIS A 66 -2.19 -11.81 -10.98
CA HIS A 66 -1.61 -12.94 -10.26
C HIS A 66 -2.65 -13.78 -9.53
N GLY A 67 -3.92 -13.62 -9.86
CA GLY A 67 -4.99 -14.48 -9.37
C GLY A 67 -5.46 -14.20 -7.95
N VAL A 68 -5.14 -13.02 -7.40
CA VAL A 68 -5.58 -12.64 -6.06
C VAL A 68 -7.06 -12.26 -6.11
N ALA A 69 -7.84 -12.71 -5.12
CA ALA A 69 -9.27 -12.46 -5.04
C ALA A 69 -9.58 -10.96 -5.00
N ASP A 70 -10.72 -10.57 -5.59
CA ASP A 70 -11.12 -9.16 -5.68
C ASP A 70 -11.20 -8.48 -4.32
N ALA A 71 -11.74 -9.17 -3.30
CA ALA A 71 -11.85 -8.58 -1.97
C ALA A 71 -10.48 -8.21 -1.40
N ALA A 72 -9.47 -9.06 -1.57
CA ALA A 72 -8.11 -8.78 -1.12
C ALA A 72 -7.47 -7.68 -1.95
N SER A 73 -7.67 -7.68 -3.26
CA SER A 73 -7.14 -6.66 -4.16
C SER A 73 -7.72 -5.28 -3.83
N GLU A 74 -9.00 -5.21 -3.49
CA GLU A 74 -9.65 -3.95 -3.10
C GLU A 74 -9.15 -3.45 -1.75
N ARG A 75 -8.83 -4.32 -0.81
CA ARG A 75 -8.25 -3.90 0.47
C ARG A 75 -6.88 -3.26 0.26
N VAL A 76 -6.07 -3.81 -0.64
CA VAL A 76 -4.77 -3.21 -0.99
C VAL A 76 -4.98 -1.88 -1.70
N TRP A 77 -5.96 -1.80 -2.61
CA TRP A 77 -6.29 -0.56 -3.30
C TRP A 77 -6.61 0.56 -2.30
N LEU A 78 -7.48 0.28 -1.33
CA LEU A 78 -7.85 1.26 -0.30
C LEU A 78 -6.65 1.67 0.55
N ALA A 79 -5.80 0.71 0.92
CA ALA A 79 -4.61 0.99 1.71
C ALA A 79 -3.68 1.95 0.99
N VAL A 80 -3.43 1.73 -0.30
CA VAL A 80 -2.55 2.60 -1.09
C VAL A 80 -3.20 3.94 -1.38
N ALA A 81 -4.47 3.94 -1.80
CA ALA A 81 -5.18 5.16 -2.17
C ALA A 81 -5.29 6.15 -1.00
N LEU A 82 -5.41 5.65 0.22
CA LEU A 82 -5.67 6.48 1.39
C LEU A 82 -4.47 6.56 2.36
N HIS A 83 -3.28 6.09 1.96
CA HIS A 83 -2.15 6.05 2.90
C HIS A 83 -1.69 7.44 3.35
N THR A 84 -2.00 8.49 2.60
CA THR A 84 -1.68 9.88 2.99
C THR A 84 -2.84 10.58 3.68
N THR A 85 -3.99 9.92 3.87
CA THR A 85 -5.19 10.53 4.47
C THR A 85 -5.28 10.13 5.94
N ASN A 86 -4.86 11.04 6.81
CA ASN A 86 -4.89 10.82 8.25
C ASN A 86 -6.31 10.73 8.78
N GLY A 87 -6.51 9.87 9.77
CA GLY A 87 -7.79 9.76 10.47
C GLY A 87 -8.79 8.81 9.84
N ILE A 88 -8.46 8.23 8.67
CA ILE A 88 -9.35 7.29 7.98
C ILE A 88 -8.71 5.91 7.85
N SER A 89 -7.44 5.87 7.39
CA SER A 89 -6.76 4.62 7.06
C SER A 89 -6.71 3.62 8.21
N GLU A 90 -6.52 4.10 9.44
CA GLU A 90 -6.43 3.24 10.61
C GLU A 90 -7.74 2.53 10.94
N HIS A 91 -8.85 2.95 10.33
CA HIS A 91 -10.17 2.33 10.54
C HIS A 91 -10.60 1.42 9.40
N LEU A 92 -9.79 1.27 8.34
CA LEU A 92 -10.18 0.51 7.15
C LEU A 92 -9.78 -0.96 7.25
N SER A 93 -8.52 -1.24 7.50
CA SER A 93 -8.00 -2.60 7.58
C SER A 93 -6.64 -2.58 8.26
N PRO A 94 -6.14 -3.75 8.74
CA PRO A 94 -4.79 -3.80 9.30
C PRO A 94 -3.71 -3.31 8.32
N ILE A 95 -3.81 -3.66 7.04
CA ILE A 95 -2.83 -3.23 6.04
C ILE A 95 -2.87 -1.71 5.87
N ALA A 96 -4.07 -1.14 5.75
CA ALA A 96 -4.22 0.30 5.61
C ALA A 96 -3.66 1.04 6.84
N ALA A 97 -3.97 0.56 8.03
CA ALA A 97 -3.50 1.17 9.27
C ALA A 97 -1.97 1.14 9.38
N LEU A 98 -1.36 0.00 9.03
CA LEU A 98 0.09 -0.16 9.10
C LEU A 98 0.80 0.70 8.05
N LEU A 99 0.28 0.74 6.83
CA LEU A 99 0.89 1.53 5.75
C LEU A 99 0.83 3.02 6.07
N ALA A 100 -0.30 3.50 6.61
CA ALA A 100 -0.48 4.92 6.94
C ALA A 100 0.47 5.41 8.04
N LYS A 101 0.90 4.51 8.92
CA LYS A 101 1.81 4.84 10.03
C LYS A 101 3.28 4.77 9.66
N ALA A 102 3.60 4.26 8.47
CA ALA A 102 4.99 4.13 8.04
C ALA A 102 5.62 5.50 7.83
N PRO A 103 6.90 5.67 8.19
CA PRO A 103 7.59 6.94 7.94
C PRO A 103 7.72 7.21 6.45
N ALA A 104 7.75 8.50 6.12
CA ALA A 104 7.89 8.95 4.74
C ALA A 104 9.23 8.52 4.12
#